data_0b2128e762acb5d69d8812710579068a
#
_entry.id   0b2128e762acb5d69d8812710579068a
#
_cell.length_a   1.000
_cell.length_b   1.000
_cell.length_c   1.000
_cell.angle_alpha   90.00
_cell.angle_beta   90.00
_cell.angle_gamma   90.00
#
_symmetry.space_group_name_H-M   'P 1'
#
loop_
_entity.id
_entity.type
_entity.pdbx_description
1 polymer ?
#
loop_
_entity_poly.entity_id
_entity_poly.type
_entity_poly.pdbx_seq_one_letter_code
_entity_poly.pdbx_strand_id
1 'polypeptide(L)'
;MFENLIEVLKNDPRKIVYTEGSDARILESAARLKKDGFLTPILVGNVDEVKAAAAKGGFDIEGLEILDPATYEGMDAMVDEMVALRKGKMSAEDCRAALAKGNYFGTMLVKMGVADCLLGGATYSTADTVRPALQLVKTKTGAHLVSSCFIMIRGDETLAMGDCAINIDYQDTVDKEGNVTFTAAQKLAEVAVATAETAKVFGIDPKVAMLSYSTKGSGKGPNVDLVRNATEEAKKLAPELKLDGEMQFDAAVSPVVGQLKFPGSPVAGYANTFIFPEIQSGNIGYKIAARLGGFAAYGPILQGLNAPINDLSRGCNAEEVYQMSIITAALK
;
A
#
# COMPACT_ATOMS: atom_id res chain seq x y z
N MET A 1 7.67 -17.17 -0.20
CA MET A 1 7.16 -15.86 -0.66
C MET A 1 8.30 -14.86 -0.91
N PHE A 2 9.07 -14.46 0.10
CA PHE A 2 10.16 -13.48 -0.10
C PHE A 2 11.21 -13.90 -1.12
N GLU A 3 11.53 -15.18 -1.22
CA GLU A 3 12.47 -15.71 -2.23
C GLU A 3 12.07 -15.32 -3.65
N ASN A 4 10.78 -15.46 -4.00
CA ASN A 4 10.28 -15.08 -5.33
C ASN A 4 10.38 -13.57 -5.57
N LEU A 5 10.07 -12.74 -4.55
CA LEU A 5 10.21 -11.28 -4.67
C LEU A 5 11.67 -10.86 -4.82
N ILE A 6 12.57 -11.49 -4.08
CA ILE A 6 14.03 -11.26 -4.18
C ILE A 6 14.53 -11.68 -5.56
N GLU A 7 14.04 -12.77 -6.14
CA GLU A 7 14.40 -13.19 -7.49
C GLU A 7 13.98 -12.17 -8.54
N VAL A 8 12.79 -11.59 -8.41
CA VAL A 8 12.34 -10.48 -9.27
C VAL A 8 13.33 -9.30 -9.17
N LEU A 9 13.71 -8.91 -7.95
CA LEU A 9 14.61 -7.78 -7.72
C LEU A 9 16.05 -8.05 -8.18
N LYS A 10 16.54 -9.29 -8.17
CA LYS A 10 17.83 -9.67 -8.73
C LYS A 10 17.86 -9.55 -10.25
N ASN A 11 16.73 -9.83 -10.92
CA ASN A 11 16.59 -9.73 -12.36
C ASN A 11 16.28 -8.30 -12.84
N ASP A 12 15.69 -7.48 -11.99
CA ASP A 12 15.35 -6.06 -12.25
C ASP A 12 15.76 -5.21 -11.05
N PRO A 13 17.05 -4.83 -10.92
CA PRO A 13 17.55 -4.05 -9.79
C PRO A 13 16.87 -2.69 -9.70
N ARG A 14 16.43 -2.33 -8.50
CA ARG A 14 15.66 -1.10 -8.23
C ARG A 14 16.30 -0.26 -7.15
N LYS A 15 15.96 1.05 -7.16
CA LYS A 15 16.36 2.01 -6.13
C LYS A 15 15.17 2.29 -5.22
N ILE A 16 15.36 2.16 -3.92
CA ILE A 16 14.37 2.51 -2.91
C ILE A 16 14.84 3.71 -2.09
N VAL A 17 13.97 4.72 -1.95
CA VAL A 17 14.27 5.89 -1.12
C VAL A 17 13.62 5.77 0.25
N TYR A 18 14.40 6.04 1.30
CA TYR A 18 13.95 6.12 2.68
C TYR A 18 13.94 7.57 3.13
N THR A 19 12.82 8.01 3.62
CA THR A 19 12.56 9.42 3.98
C THR A 19 13.11 9.83 5.35
N GLU A 20 13.55 8.86 6.16
CA GLU A 20 14.09 9.06 7.52
C GLU A 20 15.45 8.38 7.65
N GLY A 21 16.42 8.85 6.85
CA GLY A 21 17.73 8.22 6.70
C GLY A 21 18.59 8.12 7.96
N SER A 22 18.29 8.88 9.01
CA SER A 22 19.00 8.79 10.31
C SER A 22 18.33 7.85 11.32
N ASP A 23 17.15 7.28 11.02
CA ASP A 23 16.50 6.31 11.91
C ASP A 23 17.29 4.99 11.96
N ALA A 24 17.57 4.49 13.16
CA ALA A 24 18.40 3.29 13.35
C ALA A 24 17.82 2.04 12.66
N ARG A 25 16.49 1.88 12.61
CA ARG A 25 15.81 0.75 11.96
C ARG A 25 15.98 0.81 10.44
N ILE A 26 15.92 2.01 9.87
CA ILE A 26 16.17 2.27 8.45
C ILE A 26 17.63 1.98 8.12
N LEU A 27 18.57 2.49 8.92
CA LEU A 27 20.01 2.28 8.73
C LEU A 27 20.41 0.81 8.77
N GLU A 28 19.88 0.05 9.75
CA GLU A 28 20.11 -1.39 9.86
C GLU A 28 19.59 -2.13 8.62
N SER A 29 18.37 -1.82 8.21
CA SER A 29 17.76 -2.42 7.01
C SER A 29 18.54 -2.04 5.73
N ALA A 30 18.91 -0.77 5.56
CA ALA A 30 19.66 -0.31 4.41
C ALA A 30 21.06 -0.95 4.30
N ALA A 31 21.77 -1.09 5.44
CA ALA A 31 23.05 -1.79 5.48
C ALA A 31 22.91 -3.27 5.08
N ARG A 32 21.85 -3.93 5.53
CA ARG A 32 21.54 -5.32 5.15
C ARG A 32 21.22 -5.45 3.65
N LEU A 33 20.37 -4.58 3.11
CA LEU A 33 20.02 -4.58 1.69
C LEU A 33 21.24 -4.30 0.79
N LYS A 34 22.10 -3.37 1.21
CA LYS A 34 23.39 -3.11 0.55
C LYS A 34 24.23 -4.39 0.47
N LYS A 35 24.36 -5.12 1.60
CA LYS A 35 25.13 -6.37 1.67
C LYS A 35 24.52 -7.45 0.78
N ASP A 36 23.20 -7.55 0.74
CA ASP A 36 22.48 -8.56 -0.03
C ASP A 36 22.48 -8.26 -1.54
N GLY A 37 22.62 -6.99 -1.94
CA GLY A 37 22.95 -6.54 -3.31
C GLY A 37 21.84 -6.61 -4.34
N PHE A 38 20.59 -6.88 -3.97
CA PHE A 38 19.45 -6.97 -4.91
C PHE A 38 18.55 -5.72 -4.92
N LEU A 39 18.79 -4.76 -4.00
CA LEU A 39 18.04 -3.51 -3.91
C LEU A 39 18.99 -2.40 -3.48
N THR A 40 18.90 -1.23 -4.11
CA THR A 40 19.80 -0.10 -3.84
C THR A 40 19.09 0.95 -2.96
N PRO A 41 19.44 1.07 -1.67
CA PRO A 41 18.94 2.10 -0.78
C PRO A 41 19.47 3.50 -1.13
N ILE A 42 18.56 4.51 -1.06
CA ILE A 42 18.88 5.94 -1.02
C ILE A 42 18.37 6.48 0.32
N LEU A 43 19.22 7.13 1.07
CA LEU A 43 18.88 7.69 2.39
C LEU A 43 18.63 9.20 2.28
N VAL A 44 17.50 9.69 2.77
CA VAL A 44 17.20 11.12 2.81
C VAL A 44 17.48 11.67 4.19
N GLY A 45 18.24 12.75 4.25
CA GLY A 45 18.56 13.47 5.49
C GLY A 45 19.90 14.19 5.42
N ASN A 46 20.22 14.93 6.49
CA ASN A 46 21.52 15.59 6.61
C ASN A 46 22.65 14.57 6.61
N VAL A 47 23.64 14.75 5.75
CA VAL A 47 24.70 13.76 5.49
C VAL A 47 25.48 13.42 6.75
N ASP A 48 25.83 14.42 7.55
CA ASP A 48 26.62 14.22 8.77
C ASP A 48 25.81 13.54 9.86
N GLU A 49 24.52 13.89 10.00
CA GLU A 49 23.61 13.24 10.95
C GLU A 49 23.38 11.77 10.59
N VAL A 50 23.14 11.46 9.32
CA VAL A 50 22.95 10.07 8.84
C VAL A 50 24.22 9.25 9.09
N LYS A 51 25.40 9.77 8.75
CA LYS A 51 26.70 9.10 8.99
C LYS A 51 26.98 8.90 10.49
N ALA A 52 26.71 9.92 11.32
CA ALA A 52 26.87 9.82 12.76
C ALA A 52 25.92 8.77 13.39
N ALA A 53 24.67 8.74 12.95
CA ALA A 53 23.70 7.74 13.40
C ALA A 53 24.11 6.31 12.98
N ALA A 54 24.58 6.13 11.76
CA ALA A 54 25.09 4.85 11.27
C ALA A 54 26.31 4.38 12.06
N ALA A 55 27.27 5.27 12.31
CA ALA A 55 28.47 4.95 13.11
C ALA A 55 28.10 4.56 14.55
N LYS A 56 27.14 5.28 15.17
CA LYS A 56 26.64 4.97 16.50
C LYS A 56 25.97 3.59 16.57
N GLY A 57 25.23 3.20 15.53
CA GLY A 57 24.57 1.90 15.43
C GLY A 57 25.48 0.77 14.93
N GLY A 58 26.67 1.08 14.45
CA GLY A 58 27.58 0.10 13.84
C GLY A 58 27.11 -0.41 12.46
N PHE A 59 26.29 0.40 11.75
CA PHE A 59 25.74 0.03 10.45
C PHE A 59 26.66 0.46 9.30
N ASP A 60 27.02 -0.47 8.42
CA ASP A 60 27.84 -0.18 7.23
C ASP A 60 26.97 0.37 6.10
N ILE A 61 27.00 1.68 5.94
CA ILE A 61 26.34 2.41 4.84
C ILE A 61 27.34 3.00 3.82
N GLU A 62 28.62 2.61 3.87
CA GLU A 62 29.62 3.11 2.93
C GLU A 62 29.19 2.83 1.48
N GLY A 63 29.24 3.86 0.62
CA GLY A 63 28.82 3.76 -0.78
C GLY A 63 27.30 3.86 -1.01
N LEU A 64 26.45 3.93 0.01
CA LEU A 64 25.05 4.30 -0.16
C LEU A 64 24.92 5.81 -0.44
N GLU A 65 24.00 6.15 -1.33
CA GLU A 65 23.67 7.53 -1.65
C GLU A 65 22.88 8.16 -0.49
N ILE A 66 23.35 9.32 -0.01
CA ILE A 66 22.67 10.12 1.01
C ILE A 66 22.32 11.45 0.35
N LEU A 67 21.03 11.77 0.29
CA LEU A 67 20.52 13.00 -0.32
C LEU A 67 19.96 13.93 0.75
N ASP A 68 20.64 15.08 0.91
CA ASP A 68 20.21 16.13 1.82
C ASP A 68 19.36 17.16 1.06
N PRO A 69 18.07 17.32 1.43
CA PRO A 69 17.21 18.34 0.80
C PRO A 69 17.78 19.75 0.84
N ALA A 70 18.61 20.08 1.86
CA ALA A 70 19.18 21.41 2.02
C ALA A 70 20.30 21.72 1.01
N THR A 71 20.98 20.71 0.49
CA THR A 71 22.14 20.85 -0.40
C THR A 71 21.96 20.17 -1.75
N TYR A 72 20.76 19.63 -2.02
CA TYR A 72 20.51 18.90 -3.26
C TYR A 72 20.53 19.84 -4.50
N GLU A 73 21.46 19.58 -5.41
CA GLU A 73 21.68 20.40 -6.60
C GLU A 73 20.44 20.47 -7.51
N GLY A 74 19.61 19.42 -7.56
CA GLY A 74 18.38 19.37 -8.35
C GLY A 74 17.16 20.05 -7.70
N MET A 75 17.31 20.77 -6.60
CA MET A 75 16.17 21.35 -5.85
C MET A 75 15.34 22.33 -6.67
N ASP A 76 15.95 23.18 -7.50
CA ASP A 76 15.23 24.14 -8.32
C ASP A 76 14.33 23.44 -9.34
N ALA A 77 14.84 22.40 -10.02
CA ALA A 77 14.07 21.57 -10.94
C ALA A 77 12.91 20.82 -10.24
N MET A 78 13.11 20.39 -8.98
CA MET A 78 12.05 19.79 -8.17
C MET A 78 10.95 20.81 -7.83
N VAL A 79 11.33 22.05 -7.51
CA VAL A 79 10.38 23.12 -7.22
C VAL A 79 9.54 23.42 -8.46
N ASP A 80 10.16 23.57 -9.62
CA ASP A 80 9.47 23.87 -10.89
C ASP A 80 8.48 22.75 -11.25
N GLU A 81 8.89 21.49 -11.16
CA GLU A 81 7.99 20.36 -11.39
C GLU A 81 6.85 20.31 -10.38
N MET A 82 7.13 20.57 -9.09
CA MET A 82 6.08 20.58 -8.07
C MET A 82 5.07 21.69 -8.30
N VAL A 83 5.50 22.89 -8.68
CA VAL A 83 4.62 24.03 -9.04
C VAL A 83 3.69 23.62 -10.19
N ALA A 84 4.25 23.00 -11.24
CA ALA A 84 3.47 22.51 -12.38
C ALA A 84 2.44 21.45 -11.96
N LEU A 85 2.82 20.50 -11.12
CA LEU A 85 1.94 19.45 -10.61
C LEU A 85 0.81 20.02 -9.72
N ARG A 86 1.08 21.08 -8.96
CA ARG A 86 0.12 21.71 -8.04
C ARG A 86 -0.84 22.69 -8.72
N LYS A 87 -0.61 23.06 -9.99
CA LYS A 87 -1.54 23.87 -10.83
C LYS A 87 -2.05 25.12 -10.11
N GLY A 88 -1.15 25.92 -9.54
CA GLY A 88 -1.48 27.18 -8.83
C GLY A 88 -1.99 27.00 -7.39
N LYS A 89 -2.06 25.80 -6.85
CA LYS A 89 -2.47 25.56 -5.45
C LYS A 89 -1.36 25.80 -4.43
N MET A 90 -0.12 25.96 -4.88
CA MET A 90 1.06 26.25 -4.05
C MET A 90 1.98 27.19 -4.82
N SER A 91 2.58 28.16 -4.12
CA SER A 91 3.63 29.01 -4.67
C SER A 91 4.96 28.24 -4.78
N ALA A 92 5.94 28.79 -5.49
CA ALA A 92 7.29 28.21 -5.54
C ALA A 92 7.95 28.18 -4.16
N GLU A 93 7.70 29.18 -3.33
CA GLU A 93 8.18 29.25 -1.94
C GLU A 93 7.56 28.13 -1.09
N ASP A 94 6.23 27.94 -1.17
CA ASP A 94 5.53 26.84 -0.49
C ASP A 94 6.03 25.48 -0.94
N CYS A 95 6.27 25.29 -2.26
CA CYS A 95 6.82 24.07 -2.81
C CYS A 95 8.22 23.79 -2.26
N ARG A 96 9.10 24.80 -2.23
CA ARG A 96 10.45 24.67 -1.66
C ARG A 96 10.41 24.33 -0.17
N ALA A 97 9.55 24.99 0.60
CA ALA A 97 9.37 24.71 2.01
C ALA A 97 8.83 23.27 2.26
N ALA A 98 7.96 22.78 1.38
CA ALA A 98 7.49 21.40 1.45
C ALA A 98 8.61 20.41 1.11
N LEU A 99 9.39 20.65 0.05
CA LEU A 99 10.49 19.82 -0.40
C LEU A 99 11.69 19.78 0.59
N ALA A 100 11.77 20.73 1.51
CA ALA A 100 12.72 20.63 2.63
C ALA A 100 12.39 19.49 3.61
N LYS A 101 11.18 18.90 3.54
CA LYS A 101 10.77 17.75 4.37
C LYS A 101 11.06 16.44 3.64
N GLY A 102 11.65 15.48 4.33
CA GLY A 102 12.06 14.20 3.75
C GLY A 102 10.95 13.44 3.03
N ASN A 103 9.71 13.47 3.53
CA ASN A 103 8.57 12.80 2.89
C ASN A 103 8.20 13.42 1.52
N TYR A 104 8.17 14.74 1.39
CA TYR A 104 7.94 15.41 0.10
C TYR A 104 9.13 15.25 -0.83
N PHE A 105 10.35 15.40 -0.31
CA PHE A 105 11.58 15.26 -1.08
C PHE A 105 11.70 13.84 -1.65
N GLY A 106 11.59 12.82 -0.81
CA GLY A 106 11.64 11.41 -1.24
C GLY A 106 10.56 11.08 -2.27
N THR A 107 9.33 11.60 -2.08
CA THR A 107 8.25 11.41 -3.05
C THR A 107 8.57 12.09 -4.39
N MET A 108 9.24 13.24 -4.37
CA MET A 108 9.66 13.93 -5.60
C MET A 108 10.81 13.19 -6.29
N LEU A 109 11.74 12.56 -5.55
CA LEU A 109 12.77 11.70 -6.13
C LEU A 109 12.15 10.55 -6.94
N VAL A 110 11.08 9.92 -6.40
CA VAL A 110 10.34 8.88 -7.12
C VAL A 110 9.60 9.49 -8.33
N LYS A 111 8.94 10.62 -8.17
CA LYS A 111 8.22 11.29 -9.27
C LYS A 111 9.15 11.66 -10.44
N MET A 112 10.37 12.07 -10.17
CA MET A 112 11.36 12.45 -11.17
C MET A 112 12.20 11.27 -11.68
N GLY A 113 11.95 10.05 -11.21
CA GLY A 113 12.64 8.84 -11.67
C GLY A 113 14.07 8.67 -11.14
N VAL A 114 14.45 9.40 -10.10
CA VAL A 114 15.73 9.21 -9.39
C VAL A 114 15.70 7.93 -8.56
N ALA A 115 14.55 7.62 -7.97
CA ALA A 115 14.26 6.36 -7.29
C ALA A 115 13.05 5.66 -7.92
N ASP A 116 12.95 4.35 -7.77
CA ASP A 116 11.87 3.53 -8.30
C ASP A 116 10.68 3.44 -7.37
N CYS A 117 10.94 3.47 -6.06
CA CYS A 117 9.93 3.34 -5.03
C CYS A 117 10.36 4.04 -3.73
N LEU A 118 9.40 4.20 -2.79
CA LEU A 118 9.61 4.87 -1.52
C LEU A 118 9.05 4.04 -0.37
N LEU A 119 9.80 4.01 0.74
CA LEU A 119 9.35 3.51 2.03
C LEU A 119 9.63 4.55 3.11
N GLY A 120 8.61 4.95 3.85
CA GLY A 120 8.70 5.95 4.92
C GLY A 120 7.64 5.72 6.00
N GLY A 121 7.52 6.62 6.97
CA GLY A 121 6.49 6.55 8.02
C GLY A 121 6.96 5.95 9.34
N ALA A 122 8.25 5.63 9.48
CA ALA A 122 8.80 5.12 10.73
C ALA A 122 8.70 6.12 11.89
N THR A 123 8.64 7.44 11.60
CA THR A 123 8.61 8.52 12.59
C THR A 123 7.43 9.47 12.47
N TYR A 124 6.64 9.40 11.40
CA TYR A 124 5.51 10.28 11.14
C TYR A 124 4.22 9.50 10.83
N SER A 125 3.12 10.20 10.58
CA SER A 125 1.80 9.56 10.36
C SER A 125 1.63 9.06 8.94
N THR A 126 0.78 8.03 8.75
CA THR A 126 0.35 7.55 7.42
C THR A 126 -0.14 8.68 6.50
N ALA A 127 -0.81 9.69 7.05
CA ALA A 127 -1.26 10.85 6.29
C ALA A 127 -0.08 11.65 5.69
N ASP A 128 1.07 11.65 6.35
CA ASP A 128 2.28 12.34 5.89
C ASP A 128 3.03 11.56 4.80
N THR A 129 2.80 10.25 4.67
CA THR A 129 3.19 9.46 3.50
C THR A 129 2.21 9.62 2.34
N VAL A 130 0.91 9.48 2.61
CA VAL A 130 -0.12 9.44 1.58
C VAL A 130 -0.32 10.80 0.91
N ARG A 131 -0.27 11.90 1.66
CA ARG A 131 -0.50 13.25 1.13
C ARG A 131 0.47 13.64 0.01
N PRO A 132 1.81 13.58 0.18
CA PRO A 132 2.74 13.85 -0.93
C PRO A 132 2.59 12.85 -2.07
N ALA A 133 2.32 11.57 -1.80
CA ALA A 133 2.09 10.56 -2.83
C ALA A 133 0.92 10.95 -3.74
N LEU A 134 -0.24 11.32 -3.17
CA LEU A 134 -1.41 11.79 -3.92
C LEU A 134 -1.16 13.11 -4.65
N GLN A 135 -0.37 13.99 -4.08
CA GLN A 135 -0.11 15.30 -4.65
C GLN A 135 0.86 15.28 -5.83
N LEU A 136 1.87 14.42 -5.77
CA LEU A 136 3.02 14.43 -6.68
C LEU A 136 3.02 13.22 -7.63
N VAL A 137 2.89 12.00 -7.11
CA VAL A 137 2.88 10.77 -7.90
C VAL A 137 1.50 10.52 -8.50
N LYS A 138 0.45 10.81 -7.75
CA LYS A 138 -0.97 10.64 -8.11
C LYS A 138 -1.36 9.17 -8.30
N THR A 139 -2.63 8.94 -8.61
CA THR A 139 -3.14 7.63 -8.98
C THR A 139 -2.73 7.26 -10.40
N LYS A 140 -2.55 5.98 -10.67
CA LYS A 140 -2.34 5.46 -12.01
C LYS A 140 -3.59 5.64 -12.87
N THR A 141 -3.39 5.64 -14.19
CA THR A 141 -4.50 5.78 -15.15
C THR A 141 -5.56 4.70 -14.90
N GLY A 142 -6.80 5.11 -14.77
CA GLY A 142 -7.94 4.21 -14.49
C GLY A 142 -8.19 3.93 -13.00
N ALA A 143 -7.32 4.37 -12.08
CA ALA A 143 -7.57 4.30 -10.65
C ALA A 143 -8.15 5.62 -10.12
N HIS A 144 -9.29 5.55 -9.46
CA HIS A 144 -10.00 6.70 -8.93
C HIS A 144 -9.71 6.96 -7.44
N LEU A 145 -9.15 5.96 -6.75
CA LEU A 145 -8.78 6.08 -5.34
C LEU A 145 -7.46 5.35 -5.05
N VAL A 146 -6.88 5.70 -3.91
CA VAL A 146 -5.81 4.91 -3.27
C VAL A 146 -6.45 4.07 -2.19
N SER A 147 -6.07 2.81 -2.10
CA SER A 147 -6.48 1.88 -1.06
C SER A 147 -5.28 1.20 -0.42
N SER A 148 -5.52 0.30 0.51
CA SER A 148 -4.46 -0.48 1.14
C SER A 148 -4.78 -1.97 1.17
N CYS A 149 -3.71 -2.75 1.25
CA CYS A 149 -3.81 -4.19 1.46
C CYS A 149 -2.83 -4.62 2.55
N PHE A 150 -3.22 -5.61 3.36
CA PHE A 150 -2.30 -6.37 4.19
C PHE A 150 -2.15 -7.78 3.62
N ILE A 151 -0.91 -8.25 3.52
CA ILE A 151 -0.62 -9.65 3.28
C ILE A 151 -0.39 -10.32 4.63
N MET A 152 -1.19 -11.34 4.90
CA MET A 152 -1.21 -12.07 6.16
C MET A 152 -0.61 -13.46 5.96
N ILE A 153 0.41 -13.81 6.74
CA ILE A 153 1.15 -15.08 6.57
C ILE A 153 1.17 -15.86 7.88
N ARG A 154 0.84 -17.15 7.79
CA ARG A 154 0.93 -18.09 8.89
C ARG A 154 1.35 -19.47 8.36
N GLY A 155 2.61 -19.86 8.57
CA GLY A 155 3.17 -21.06 7.93
C GLY A 155 3.09 -20.95 6.41
N ASP A 156 2.44 -21.89 5.77
CA ASP A 156 2.25 -21.92 4.30
C ASP A 156 0.98 -21.15 3.86
N GLU A 157 0.17 -20.69 4.80
CA GLU A 157 -1.06 -19.95 4.50
C GLU A 157 -0.75 -18.47 4.26
N THR A 158 -1.16 -17.97 3.10
CA THR A 158 -1.01 -16.57 2.71
C THR A 158 -2.35 -16.00 2.27
N LEU A 159 -2.77 -14.91 2.90
CA LEU A 159 -4.05 -14.25 2.68
C LEU A 159 -3.81 -12.77 2.32
N ALA A 160 -4.78 -12.17 1.60
CA ALA A 160 -4.80 -10.72 1.35
C ALA A 160 -6.06 -10.10 1.98
N MET A 161 -5.91 -8.93 2.63
CA MET A 161 -6.98 -8.20 3.31
C MET A 161 -6.99 -6.73 2.88
N GLY A 162 -8.01 -6.26 2.19
CA GLY A 162 -8.18 -4.89 1.69
C GLY A 162 -9.61 -4.35 1.93
N ASP A 163 -9.87 -3.06 2.11
CA ASP A 163 -8.97 -2.03 2.59
C ASP A 163 -9.00 -2.00 4.13
N CYS A 164 -7.84 -1.88 4.74
CA CYS A 164 -7.72 -1.95 6.21
C CYS A 164 -7.11 -0.68 6.84
N ALA A 165 -6.72 0.34 6.03
CA ALA A 165 -5.94 1.46 6.57
C ALA A 165 -6.20 2.83 5.92
N ILE A 166 -6.87 2.93 4.76
CA ILE A 166 -6.97 4.18 3.98
C ILE A 166 -8.39 4.71 3.90
N ASN A 167 -9.33 3.95 3.35
CA ASN A 167 -10.68 4.45 3.10
C ASN A 167 -11.58 4.22 4.32
N ILE A 168 -11.93 5.32 5.02
CA ILE A 168 -12.76 5.27 6.22
C ILE A 168 -14.12 4.66 5.89
N ASP A 169 -14.73 5.12 4.81
CA ASP A 169 -15.97 4.64 4.22
C ASP A 169 -15.96 4.87 2.70
N TYR A 170 -17.00 4.45 2.03
CA TYR A 170 -17.18 4.68 0.60
C TYR A 170 -18.40 5.55 0.37
N GLN A 171 -18.19 6.73 -0.20
CA GLN A 171 -19.23 7.70 -0.56
C GLN A 171 -19.19 7.96 -2.06
N ASP A 172 -20.32 8.29 -2.65
CA ASP A 172 -20.39 8.70 -4.05
C ASP A 172 -19.57 9.98 -4.27
N THR A 173 -18.88 10.05 -5.39
CA THR A 173 -18.26 11.29 -5.86
C THR A 173 -19.28 12.02 -6.72
N VAL A 174 -19.51 13.29 -6.42
CA VAL A 174 -20.42 14.15 -7.18
C VAL A 174 -19.66 15.31 -7.85
N ASP A 175 -20.13 15.72 -9.02
CA ASP A 175 -19.64 16.92 -9.71
C ASP A 175 -20.19 18.20 -9.05
N LYS A 176 -19.86 19.35 -9.64
CA LYS A 176 -20.33 20.66 -9.13
C LYS A 176 -21.83 20.86 -9.29
N GLU A 177 -22.45 20.16 -10.20
CA GLU A 177 -23.88 20.15 -10.48
C GLU A 177 -24.65 19.15 -9.59
N GLY A 178 -23.95 18.34 -8.80
CA GLY A 178 -24.53 17.32 -7.89
C GLY A 178 -24.79 15.97 -8.56
N ASN A 179 -24.32 15.74 -9.80
CA ASN A 179 -24.45 14.44 -10.45
C ASN A 179 -23.40 13.47 -9.94
N VAL A 180 -23.79 12.22 -9.70
CA VAL A 180 -22.86 11.15 -9.31
C VAL A 180 -21.96 10.82 -10.50
N THR A 181 -20.65 11.02 -10.32
CA THR A 181 -19.62 10.72 -11.33
C THR A 181 -18.93 9.39 -11.06
N PHE A 182 -18.89 8.95 -9.81
CA PHE A 182 -18.28 7.69 -9.42
C PHE A 182 -18.92 7.21 -8.11
N THR A 183 -19.53 6.02 -8.12
CA THR A 183 -20.32 5.54 -6.99
C THR A 183 -19.46 4.92 -5.89
N ALA A 184 -19.98 4.86 -4.67
CA ALA A 184 -19.40 4.15 -3.55
C ALA A 184 -19.12 2.66 -3.90
N ALA A 185 -20.06 2.02 -4.61
CA ALA A 185 -19.92 0.64 -5.06
C ALA A 185 -18.77 0.45 -6.06
N GLN A 186 -18.61 1.38 -7.01
CA GLN A 186 -17.47 1.37 -7.95
C GLN A 186 -16.13 1.52 -7.23
N LYS A 187 -16.05 2.38 -6.19
CA LYS A 187 -14.83 2.53 -5.38
C LYS A 187 -14.46 1.23 -4.67
N LEU A 188 -15.42 0.60 -4.00
CA LEU A 188 -15.17 -0.68 -3.31
C LEU A 188 -14.83 -1.80 -4.31
N ALA A 189 -15.39 -1.78 -5.51
CA ALA A 189 -15.04 -2.69 -6.59
C ALA A 189 -13.58 -2.50 -7.04
N GLU A 190 -13.09 -1.26 -7.19
CA GLU A 190 -11.68 -0.99 -7.50
C GLU A 190 -10.75 -1.52 -6.40
N VAL A 191 -11.12 -1.38 -5.13
CA VAL A 191 -10.36 -1.96 -4.00
C VAL A 191 -10.24 -3.47 -4.15
N ALA A 192 -11.32 -4.15 -4.53
CA ALA A 192 -11.31 -5.60 -4.72
C ALA A 192 -10.35 -6.03 -5.84
N VAL A 193 -10.42 -5.37 -6.98
CA VAL A 193 -9.53 -5.64 -8.12
C VAL A 193 -8.08 -5.32 -7.77
N ALA A 194 -7.81 -4.16 -7.18
CA ALA A 194 -6.46 -3.77 -6.78
C ALA A 194 -5.85 -4.72 -5.73
N THR A 195 -6.67 -5.21 -4.79
CA THR A 195 -6.22 -6.18 -3.78
C THR A 195 -5.91 -7.53 -4.42
N ALA A 196 -6.71 -7.98 -5.38
CA ALA A 196 -6.44 -9.19 -6.14
C ALA A 196 -5.13 -9.09 -6.95
N GLU A 197 -4.89 -7.95 -7.61
CA GLU A 197 -3.63 -7.71 -8.33
C GLU A 197 -2.43 -7.71 -7.38
N THR A 198 -2.55 -7.07 -6.23
CA THR A 198 -1.51 -7.12 -5.19
C THR A 198 -1.28 -8.56 -4.73
N ALA A 199 -2.33 -9.33 -4.45
CA ALA A 199 -2.24 -10.72 -4.01
C ALA A 199 -1.45 -11.60 -5.01
N LYS A 200 -1.63 -11.40 -6.32
CA LYS A 200 -0.88 -12.11 -7.37
C LYS A 200 0.62 -11.89 -7.28
N VAL A 201 1.09 -10.68 -6.94
CA VAL A 201 2.52 -10.38 -6.75
C VAL A 201 3.13 -11.29 -5.68
N PHE A 202 2.34 -11.69 -4.69
CA PHE A 202 2.75 -12.58 -3.60
C PHE A 202 2.51 -14.08 -3.90
N GLY A 203 2.15 -14.41 -5.14
CA GLY A 203 1.91 -15.79 -5.57
C GLY A 203 0.56 -16.36 -5.11
N ILE A 204 -0.36 -15.53 -4.65
CA ILE A 204 -1.74 -15.94 -4.32
C ILE A 204 -2.54 -16.05 -5.64
N ASP A 205 -3.26 -17.17 -5.86
CA ASP A 205 -4.35 -17.26 -6.85
C ASP A 205 -5.62 -16.69 -6.19
N PRO A 206 -6.01 -15.41 -6.49
CA PRO A 206 -6.99 -14.72 -5.66
C PRO A 206 -8.38 -15.35 -5.82
N LYS A 207 -8.97 -15.72 -4.68
CA LYS A 207 -10.39 -16.04 -4.52
C LYS A 207 -10.98 -14.97 -3.63
N VAL A 208 -11.63 -13.98 -4.24
CA VAL A 208 -11.98 -12.71 -3.60
C VAL A 208 -13.37 -12.80 -2.99
N ALA A 209 -13.46 -12.67 -1.68
CA ALA A 209 -14.72 -12.56 -0.95
C ALA A 209 -15.04 -11.10 -0.62
N MET A 210 -16.17 -10.59 -1.14
CA MET A 210 -16.72 -9.28 -0.76
C MET A 210 -17.50 -9.44 0.54
N LEU A 211 -16.90 -8.98 1.65
CA LEU A 211 -17.38 -9.28 3.00
C LEU A 211 -18.55 -8.40 3.44
N SER A 212 -19.48 -9.02 4.13
CA SER A 212 -20.64 -8.39 4.76
C SER A 212 -21.09 -9.20 5.97
N TYR A 213 -21.98 -8.64 6.78
CA TYR A 213 -22.74 -9.43 7.76
C TYR A 213 -23.88 -10.24 7.11
N SER A 214 -24.10 -10.09 5.81
CA SER A 214 -25.08 -10.79 5.00
C SER A 214 -24.42 -11.80 4.07
N THR A 215 -25.08 -12.91 3.77
CA THR A 215 -24.70 -13.82 2.70
C THR A 215 -25.89 -13.96 1.77
N LYS A 216 -25.74 -13.55 0.49
CA LYS A 216 -26.72 -13.71 -0.58
C LYS A 216 -28.14 -13.26 -0.18
N GLY A 217 -28.24 -12.06 0.39
CA GLY A 217 -29.53 -11.44 0.78
C GLY A 217 -30.09 -11.91 2.12
N SER A 218 -29.32 -12.60 2.95
CA SER A 218 -29.76 -13.00 4.31
C SER A 218 -29.97 -11.81 5.24
N GLY A 219 -29.25 -10.69 5.01
CA GLY A 219 -29.41 -9.41 5.67
C GLY A 219 -29.93 -8.33 4.72
N LYS A 220 -30.32 -7.19 5.28
CA LYS A 220 -30.81 -6.01 4.53
C LYS A 220 -30.22 -4.75 5.11
N GLY A 221 -30.01 -3.73 4.27
CA GLY A 221 -29.58 -2.42 4.67
C GLY A 221 -28.53 -1.82 3.73
N PRO A 222 -28.23 -0.53 3.87
CA PRO A 222 -27.36 0.19 2.93
C PRO A 222 -25.97 -0.42 2.82
N ASN A 223 -25.41 -0.95 3.92
CA ASN A 223 -24.10 -1.61 3.90
C ASN A 223 -24.11 -2.94 3.10
N VAL A 224 -25.23 -3.68 3.14
CA VAL A 224 -25.39 -4.89 2.32
C VAL A 224 -25.55 -4.53 0.86
N ASP A 225 -26.33 -3.49 0.56
CA ASP A 225 -26.54 -2.99 -0.81
C ASP A 225 -25.23 -2.47 -1.41
N LEU A 226 -24.40 -1.77 -0.64
CA LEU A 226 -23.07 -1.33 -1.05
C LEU A 226 -22.23 -2.52 -1.51
N VAL A 227 -22.08 -3.55 -0.68
CA VAL A 227 -21.22 -4.71 -0.99
C VAL A 227 -21.78 -5.52 -2.15
N ARG A 228 -23.09 -5.73 -2.22
CA ARG A 228 -23.72 -6.42 -3.34
C ARG A 228 -23.48 -5.68 -4.67
N ASN A 229 -23.73 -4.37 -4.68
CA ASN A 229 -23.52 -3.56 -5.88
C ASN A 229 -22.02 -3.50 -6.25
N ALA A 230 -21.12 -3.40 -5.28
CA ALA A 230 -19.68 -3.45 -5.51
C ALA A 230 -19.22 -4.80 -6.07
N THR A 231 -19.85 -5.91 -5.66
CA THR A 231 -19.58 -7.24 -6.23
C THR A 231 -19.92 -7.28 -7.73
N GLU A 232 -21.06 -6.73 -8.12
CA GLU A 232 -21.46 -6.67 -9.53
C GLU A 232 -20.56 -5.73 -10.35
N GLU A 233 -20.15 -4.59 -9.80
CA GLU A 233 -19.19 -3.69 -10.45
C GLU A 233 -17.81 -4.36 -10.60
N ALA A 234 -17.33 -5.07 -9.57
CA ALA A 234 -16.05 -5.77 -9.63
C ALA A 234 -16.04 -6.89 -10.68
N LYS A 235 -17.15 -7.63 -10.84
CA LYS A 235 -17.31 -8.64 -11.89
C LYS A 235 -17.29 -8.03 -13.30
N LYS A 236 -17.75 -6.78 -13.47
CA LYS A 236 -17.66 -6.05 -14.74
C LYS A 236 -16.22 -5.58 -15.01
N LEU A 237 -15.52 -5.10 -13.98
CA LEU A 237 -14.15 -4.61 -14.10
C LEU A 237 -13.13 -5.73 -14.37
N ALA A 238 -13.33 -6.90 -13.77
CA ALA A 238 -12.43 -8.05 -13.88
C ALA A 238 -13.22 -9.37 -14.01
N PRO A 239 -13.82 -9.63 -15.17
CA PRO A 239 -14.71 -10.77 -15.37
C PRO A 239 -14.03 -12.14 -15.22
N GLU A 240 -12.70 -12.19 -15.37
CA GLU A 240 -11.89 -13.40 -15.18
C GLU A 240 -11.54 -13.68 -13.71
N LEU A 241 -11.75 -12.71 -12.81
CA LEU A 241 -11.39 -12.84 -11.41
C LEU A 241 -12.41 -13.73 -10.68
N LYS A 242 -11.90 -14.71 -9.94
CA LYS A 242 -12.74 -15.49 -9.02
C LYS A 242 -13.17 -14.58 -7.85
N LEU A 243 -14.32 -13.91 -8.02
CA LEU A 243 -14.84 -12.96 -7.06
C LEU A 243 -16.32 -13.23 -6.83
N ASP A 244 -16.77 -13.20 -5.58
CA ASP A 244 -18.18 -13.34 -5.23
C ASP A 244 -18.52 -12.62 -3.92
N GLY A 245 -19.80 -12.37 -3.69
CA GLY A 245 -20.37 -11.67 -2.52
C GLY A 245 -21.83 -11.25 -2.79
N GLU A 246 -22.46 -10.59 -1.84
CA GLU A 246 -21.92 -10.34 -0.49
C GLU A 246 -21.94 -11.65 0.32
N MET A 247 -20.94 -11.83 1.18
CA MET A 247 -20.88 -13.01 2.04
C MET A 247 -20.29 -12.71 3.43
N GLN A 248 -20.78 -13.46 4.42
CA GLN A 248 -20.21 -13.47 5.77
C GLN A 248 -18.85 -14.16 5.77
N PHE A 249 -18.00 -13.80 6.74
CA PHE A 249 -16.64 -14.35 6.82
C PHE A 249 -16.62 -15.87 7.01
N ASP A 250 -17.51 -16.44 7.81
CA ASP A 250 -17.63 -17.88 8.00
C ASP A 250 -18.02 -18.61 6.67
N ALA A 251 -18.89 -18.01 5.86
CA ALA A 251 -19.23 -18.53 4.55
C ALA A 251 -18.06 -18.41 3.56
N ALA A 252 -17.20 -17.38 3.72
CA ALA A 252 -16.03 -17.20 2.87
C ALA A 252 -14.95 -18.26 3.08
N VAL A 253 -14.73 -18.70 4.34
CA VAL A 253 -13.57 -19.55 4.71
C VAL A 253 -13.92 -21.00 5.05
N SER A 254 -15.17 -21.30 5.41
CA SER A 254 -15.57 -22.66 5.76
C SER A 254 -16.28 -23.35 4.60
N PRO A 255 -15.74 -24.42 4.02
CA PRO A 255 -16.39 -25.15 2.93
C PRO A 255 -17.82 -25.62 3.27
N VAL A 256 -18.04 -26.07 4.49
CA VAL A 256 -19.37 -26.51 4.96
C VAL A 256 -20.36 -25.36 4.99
N VAL A 257 -19.95 -24.22 5.55
CA VAL A 257 -20.82 -23.03 5.66
C VAL A 257 -21.02 -22.40 4.29
N GLY A 258 -19.98 -22.32 3.47
CA GLY A 258 -20.04 -21.82 2.10
C GLY A 258 -21.01 -22.62 1.23
N GLN A 259 -20.92 -23.94 1.28
CA GLN A 259 -21.84 -24.83 0.56
C GLN A 259 -23.30 -24.65 1.01
N LEU A 260 -23.51 -24.43 2.31
CA LEU A 260 -24.85 -24.24 2.87
C LEU A 260 -25.45 -22.89 2.54
N LYS A 261 -24.68 -21.79 2.73
CA LYS A 261 -25.17 -20.42 2.62
C LYS A 261 -25.07 -19.83 1.22
N PHE A 262 -24.12 -20.30 0.42
CA PHE A 262 -23.84 -19.78 -0.92
C PHE A 262 -23.48 -20.91 -1.92
N PRO A 263 -24.40 -21.89 -2.15
CA PRO A 263 -24.13 -23.00 -3.07
C PRO A 263 -23.85 -22.49 -4.49
N GLY A 264 -22.85 -23.08 -5.15
CA GLY A 264 -22.45 -22.75 -6.52
C GLY A 264 -21.52 -21.54 -6.65
N SER A 265 -21.16 -20.87 -5.56
CA SER A 265 -20.13 -19.83 -5.59
C SER A 265 -18.74 -20.44 -5.84
N PRO A 266 -17.90 -19.86 -6.73
CA PRO A 266 -16.53 -20.32 -6.96
C PRO A 266 -15.57 -19.90 -5.83
N VAL A 267 -16.03 -19.10 -4.86
CA VAL A 267 -15.25 -18.48 -3.81
C VAL A 267 -15.64 -18.96 -2.43
N ALA A 268 -16.95 -19.08 -2.15
CA ALA A 268 -17.45 -19.43 -0.82
C ALA A 268 -16.84 -20.75 -0.29
N GLY A 269 -16.31 -20.68 0.92
CA GLY A 269 -15.59 -21.78 1.59
C GLY A 269 -14.10 -21.87 1.28
N TYR A 270 -13.59 -21.11 0.32
CA TYR A 270 -12.21 -21.21 -0.18
C TYR A 270 -11.54 -19.85 -0.43
N ALA A 271 -12.12 -18.78 0.09
CA ALA A 271 -11.58 -17.44 -0.08
C ALA A 271 -10.20 -17.29 0.58
N ASN A 272 -9.33 -16.55 -0.07
CA ASN A 272 -8.00 -16.19 0.42
C ASN A 272 -7.69 -14.70 0.26
N THR A 273 -8.65 -13.95 -0.30
CA THR A 273 -8.57 -12.51 -0.49
C THR A 273 -9.89 -11.91 0.00
N PHE A 274 -9.82 -11.03 0.99
CA PHE A 274 -10.98 -10.53 1.73
C PHE A 274 -11.10 -9.03 1.58
N ILE A 275 -12.26 -8.55 1.12
CA ILE A 275 -12.55 -7.13 0.94
C ILE A 275 -13.56 -6.69 1.99
N PHE A 276 -13.14 -5.75 2.81
CA PHE A 276 -13.94 -5.21 3.90
C PHE A 276 -14.78 -4.01 3.43
N PRO A 277 -16.03 -3.87 3.91
CA PRO A 277 -16.95 -2.82 3.47
C PRO A 277 -16.56 -1.42 3.92
N GLU A 278 -15.69 -1.31 4.93
CA GLU A 278 -15.21 -0.06 5.52
C GLU A 278 -14.01 -0.30 6.43
N ILE A 279 -13.31 0.79 6.85
CA ILE A 279 -12.02 0.70 7.55
C ILE A 279 -12.09 0.01 8.93
N GLN A 280 -13.20 0.17 9.67
CA GLN A 280 -13.26 -0.36 11.05
C GLN A 280 -13.24 -1.88 11.02
N SER A 281 -14.08 -2.50 10.16
CA SER A 281 -14.11 -3.95 10.00
C SER A 281 -12.77 -4.50 9.50
N GLY A 282 -12.15 -3.83 8.52
CA GLY A 282 -10.85 -4.21 7.99
C GLY A 282 -9.73 -4.07 9.01
N ASN A 283 -9.65 -2.91 9.68
CA ASN A 283 -8.61 -2.62 10.65
C ASN A 283 -8.68 -3.51 11.90
N ILE A 284 -9.90 -3.76 12.40
CA ILE A 284 -10.12 -4.69 13.52
C ILE A 284 -9.84 -6.12 13.06
N GLY A 285 -10.34 -6.51 11.88
CA GLY A 285 -10.24 -7.87 11.35
C GLY A 285 -8.80 -8.34 11.18
N TYR A 286 -7.94 -7.57 10.48
CA TYR A 286 -6.56 -7.98 10.30
C TYR A 286 -5.78 -8.04 11.62
N LYS A 287 -6.07 -7.13 12.59
CA LYS A 287 -5.41 -7.15 13.90
C LYS A 287 -5.84 -8.34 14.74
N ILE A 288 -7.10 -8.76 14.68
CA ILE A 288 -7.57 -9.98 15.33
C ILE A 288 -6.83 -11.19 14.71
N ALA A 289 -6.78 -11.29 13.39
CA ALA A 289 -6.05 -12.35 12.70
C ALA A 289 -4.56 -12.37 13.09
N ALA A 290 -3.92 -11.20 13.15
CA ALA A 290 -2.52 -11.09 13.55
C ALA A 290 -2.30 -11.49 15.02
N ARG A 291 -3.06 -10.91 15.96
CA ARG A 291 -2.79 -11.06 17.40
C ARG A 291 -3.34 -12.34 18.01
N LEU A 292 -4.51 -12.79 17.59
CA LEU A 292 -5.15 -14.01 18.09
C LEU A 292 -4.99 -15.18 17.11
N GLY A 293 -4.96 -14.92 15.80
CA GLY A 293 -4.81 -15.94 14.78
C GLY A 293 -3.36 -16.33 14.48
N GLY A 294 -2.37 -15.60 14.99
CA GLY A 294 -0.95 -15.90 14.80
C GLY A 294 -0.42 -15.58 13.41
N PHE A 295 -1.09 -14.72 12.65
CA PHE A 295 -0.58 -14.27 11.35
C PHE A 295 0.45 -13.14 11.52
N ALA A 296 1.55 -13.21 10.78
CA ALA A 296 2.38 -12.06 10.49
C ALA A 296 1.64 -11.17 9.48
N ALA A 297 1.57 -9.85 9.75
CA ALA A 297 0.84 -8.89 8.93
C ALA A 297 1.83 -7.95 8.24
N TYR A 298 1.88 -7.99 6.92
CA TYR A 298 2.75 -7.13 6.09
C TYR A 298 1.92 -6.04 5.42
N GLY A 299 2.16 -4.80 5.78
CA GLY A 299 1.41 -3.65 5.28
C GLY A 299 1.42 -2.44 6.23
N PRO A 300 0.67 -1.38 5.92
CA PRO A 300 -0.22 -1.30 4.76
C PRO A 300 0.55 -1.16 3.44
N ILE A 301 0.17 -1.96 2.46
CA ILE A 301 0.65 -1.85 1.08
C ILE A 301 -0.32 -0.92 0.35
N LEU A 302 0.15 0.23 -0.11
CA LEU A 302 -0.68 1.20 -0.82
C LEU A 302 -0.91 0.77 -2.26
N GLN A 303 -2.15 0.86 -2.71
CA GLN A 303 -2.62 0.44 -4.02
C GLN A 303 -3.16 1.61 -4.82
N GLY A 304 -3.09 1.54 -6.13
CA GLY A 304 -3.64 2.56 -7.02
C GLY A 304 -2.73 3.76 -7.28
N LEU A 305 -1.54 3.87 -6.68
CA LEU A 305 -0.56 4.91 -6.96
C LEU A 305 0.22 4.61 -8.26
N ASN A 306 0.66 5.66 -8.95
CA ASN A 306 1.41 5.57 -10.20
C ASN A 306 2.89 5.10 -10.02
N ALA A 307 3.36 5.01 -8.79
CA ALA A 307 4.61 4.38 -8.40
C ALA A 307 4.46 3.78 -6.99
N PRO A 308 5.24 2.73 -6.64
CA PRO A 308 5.15 2.12 -5.31
C PRO A 308 5.66 3.08 -4.22
N ILE A 309 4.76 3.45 -3.33
CA ILE A 309 5.05 4.23 -2.12
C ILE A 309 4.32 3.52 -0.99
N ASN A 310 5.05 3.08 0.03
CA ASN A 310 4.46 2.40 1.17
C ASN A 310 4.81 3.09 2.49
N ASP A 311 3.96 2.83 3.48
CA ASP A 311 4.03 3.40 4.82
C ASP A 311 4.48 2.35 5.84
N LEU A 312 5.29 2.78 6.78
CA LEU A 312 5.73 1.97 7.91
C LEU A 312 4.88 2.29 9.15
N SER A 313 4.68 1.31 10.00
CA SER A 313 4.21 1.58 11.35
C SER A 313 5.30 2.29 12.16
N ARG A 314 4.95 3.29 12.94
CA ARG A 314 5.88 3.92 13.91
C ARG A 314 6.45 2.93 14.93
N GLY A 315 5.76 1.82 15.16
CA GLY A 315 6.20 0.73 16.01
C GLY A 315 6.95 -0.39 15.29
N CYS A 316 7.33 -0.21 14.01
CA CYS A 316 8.06 -1.22 13.26
C CYS A 316 9.46 -1.46 13.82
N ASN A 317 10.00 -2.65 13.57
CA ASN A 317 11.40 -3.01 13.82
C ASN A 317 12.20 -3.07 12.50
N ALA A 318 13.52 -3.27 12.58
CA ALA A 318 14.38 -3.30 11.40
C ALA A 318 14.06 -4.46 10.43
N GLU A 319 13.62 -5.61 10.95
CA GLU A 319 13.19 -6.74 10.11
C GLU A 319 11.94 -6.39 9.30
N GLU A 320 10.96 -5.73 9.92
CA GLU A 320 9.77 -5.24 9.23
C GLU A 320 10.12 -4.21 8.15
N VAL A 321 11.06 -3.29 8.42
CA VAL A 321 11.57 -2.34 7.42
C VAL A 321 12.21 -3.08 6.25
N TYR A 322 13.08 -4.05 6.52
CA TYR A 322 13.74 -4.86 5.49
C TYR A 322 12.72 -5.60 4.61
N GLN A 323 11.76 -6.26 5.23
CA GLN A 323 10.71 -7.01 4.52
C GLN A 323 9.80 -6.10 3.70
N MET A 324 9.36 -4.96 4.28
CA MET A 324 8.56 -3.96 3.56
C MET A 324 9.32 -3.30 2.41
N SER A 325 10.64 -3.21 2.49
CA SER A 325 11.48 -2.72 1.39
C SER A 325 11.43 -3.65 0.18
N ILE A 326 11.57 -4.95 0.42
CA ILE A 326 11.45 -5.98 -0.64
C ILE A 326 10.06 -5.94 -1.26
N ILE A 327 9.02 -5.89 -0.42
CA ILE A 327 7.63 -5.79 -0.87
C ILE A 327 7.43 -4.55 -1.73
N THR A 328 7.82 -3.38 -1.23
CA THR A 328 7.63 -2.10 -1.92
C THR A 328 8.31 -2.09 -3.28
N ALA A 329 9.55 -2.54 -3.33
CA ALA A 329 10.30 -2.58 -4.57
C ALA A 329 9.71 -3.59 -5.58
N ALA A 330 9.18 -4.72 -5.14
CA ALA A 330 8.60 -5.74 -6.00
C ALA A 330 7.25 -5.33 -6.65
N LEU A 331 6.60 -4.28 -6.15
CA LEU A 331 5.32 -3.78 -6.68
C LEU A 331 5.45 -2.89 -7.95
N LYS A 332 6.66 -2.54 -8.39
CA LYS A 332 6.90 -1.72 -9.58
C LYS A 332 6.62 -2.49 -10.86
#